data_cd93c277195740924613fc211bd644d4
#
_entry.id   cd93c277195740924613fc211bd644d4
#
_cell.length_a   1.000
_cell.length_b   1.000
_cell.length_c   1.000
_cell.angle_alpha   90.00
_cell.angle_beta   90.00
_cell.angle_gamma   90.00
#
_symmetry.space_group_name_H-M   'P 1'
#
loop_
_entity.id
_entity.type
_entity.pdbx_description
1 polymer ?
#
loop_
_entity_poly.entity_id
_entity_poly.type
_entity_poly.pdbx_seq_one_letter_code
_entity_poly.pdbx_strand_id
1 'polypeptide(L)'
;MGWKAKFISKVGRETLIKTVAQVIPTYSMGIFKILKALCDIINSTLAKYWWGQTKNEKKIHWINWKKLCNPKEMGGMGFRDIHALNLALLAKQTWWLIHQNHSLFFRVYKAQYFPNCSFMEAELGNNPSYVWRSLLAARDILKERAQWKVGDGQSIRVSAHRWLSHKPIFLGEQRHNLMVKDLIDVHTFQWDREKIHDHFAHWTRMEI
;
A
#
# COMPACT_ATOMS: atom_id res chain seq x y z
N MET A 1 3.82 39.73 -8.81
CA MET A 1 4.62 39.23 -9.95
C MET A 1 4.55 37.72 -9.96
N GLY A 2 3.75 37.12 -10.85
CA GLY A 2 3.63 35.64 -10.90
C GLY A 2 4.89 35.02 -11.53
N TRP A 3 5.42 33.99 -10.91
CA TRP A 3 6.45 33.12 -11.49
C TRP A 3 5.95 32.63 -12.85
N LYS A 4 6.56 33.12 -13.93
CA LYS A 4 6.18 32.69 -15.28
C LYS A 4 6.77 31.29 -15.48
N ALA A 5 5.95 30.25 -15.30
CA ALA A 5 6.30 28.83 -15.53
C ALA A 5 7.01 28.58 -16.89
N LYS A 6 6.92 29.55 -17.81
CA LYS A 6 7.54 29.54 -19.14
C LYS A 6 9.08 29.53 -19.10
N PHE A 7 9.71 30.03 -18.02
CA PHE A 7 11.17 30.10 -17.88
C PHE A 7 11.79 28.95 -17.11
N ILE A 8 10.99 28.04 -16.57
CA ILE A 8 11.49 26.92 -15.78
C ILE A 8 11.88 25.78 -16.73
N SER A 9 13.11 25.30 -16.61
CA SER A 9 13.63 24.14 -17.35
C SER A 9 12.83 22.86 -17.04
N LYS A 10 12.97 21.82 -17.85
CA LYS A 10 12.37 20.50 -17.60
C LYS A 10 12.79 19.94 -16.24
N VAL A 11 14.06 20.06 -15.88
CA VAL A 11 14.59 19.64 -14.57
C VAL A 11 13.96 20.42 -13.43
N GLY A 12 13.83 21.74 -13.57
CA GLY A 12 13.16 22.56 -12.57
C GLY A 12 11.69 22.20 -12.39
N ARG A 13 10.97 21.86 -13.45
CA ARG A 13 9.58 21.36 -13.35
C ARG A 13 9.49 20.01 -12.66
N GLU A 14 10.39 19.08 -12.95
CA GLU A 14 10.49 17.79 -12.27
C GLU A 14 10.66 18.01 -10.77
N THR A 15 11.62 18.82 -10.38
CA THR A 15 11.89 19.15 -8.98
C THR A 15 10.66 19.75 -8.30
N LEU A 16 10.03 20.79 -8.88
CA LEU A 16 8.85 21.43 -8.30
C LEU A 16 7.65 20.46 -8.16
N ILE A 17 7.43 19.59 -9.14
CA ILE A 17 6.38 18.57 -9.03
C ILE A 17 6.65 17.65 -7.84
N LYS A 18 7.88 17.09 -7.74
CA LYS A 18 8.23 16.10 -6.74
C LYS A 18 8.34 16.67 -5.33
N THR A 19 8.95 17.85 -5.18
CA THR A 19 9.27 18.39 -3.86
C THR A 19 8.19 19.32 -3.30
N VAL A 20 7.36 19.91 -4.14
CA VAL A 20 6.35 20.86 -3.71
C VAL A 20 4.95 20.35 -4.00
N ALA A 21 4.59 20.19 -5.28
CA ALA A 21 3.21 19.96 -5.65
C ALA A 21 2.66 18.61 -5.15
N GLN A 22 3.49 17.57 -5.11
CA GLN A 22 3.12 16.25 -4.58
C GLN A 22 3.26 16.13 -3.05
N VAL A 23 3.97 17.06 -2.41
CA VAL A 23 4.18 17.03 -0.95
C VAL A 23 3.09 17.82 -0.21
N ILE A 24 2.65 18.97 -0.74
CA ILE A 24 1.64 19.82 -0.11
C ILE A 24 0.40 19.04 0.37
N PRO A 25 -0.23 18.17 -0.41
CA PRO A 25 -1.44 17.48 0.02
C PRO A 25 -1.18 16.27 0.95
N THR A 26 0.06 15.87 1.20
CA THR A 26 0.38 14.62 1.93
C THR A 26 -0.17 14.58 3.35
N TYR A 27 -0.22 15.72 4.04
CA TYR A 27 -0.78 15.80 5.39
C TYR A 27 -2.27 15.41 5.39
N SER A 28 -3.07 16.05 4.55
CA SER A 28 -4.50 15.74 4.43
C SER A 28 -4.74 14.35 3.88
N MET A 29 -3.89 13.89 2.95
CA MET A 29 -3.93 12.54 2.37
C MET A 29 -3.61 11.43 3.39
N GLY A 30 -2.82 11.73 4.41
CA GLY A 30 -2.53 10.78 5.50
C GLY A 30 -3.70 10.56 6.46
N ILE A 31 -4.71 11.45 6.43
CA ILE A 31 -5.85 11.42 7.34
C ILE A 31 -7.14 11.06 6.58
N PHE A 32 -7.32 11.61 5.39
CA PHE A 32 -8.56 11.53 4.62
C PHE A 32 -8.38 10.81 3.29
N LYS A 33 -9.35 9.97 2.95
CA LYS A 33 -9.48 9.43 1.60
C LYS A 33 -10.03 10.51 0.68
N ILE A 34 -9.19 11.00 -0.23
CA ILE A 34 -9.57 12.01 -1.20
C ILE A 34 -10.43 11.37 -2.30
N LEU A 35 -11.43 12.10 -2.76
CA LEU A 35 -12.27 11.67 -3.89
C LEU A 35 -11.41 11.42 -5.13
N LYS A 36 -11.65 10.30 -5.80
CA LYS A 36 -10.91 9.93 -7.03
C LYS A 36 -10.95 11.04 -8.08
N ALA A 37 -12.11 11.67 -8.28
CA ALA A 37 -12.26 12.78 -9.23
C ALA A 37 -11.31 13.95 -8.91
N LEU A 38 -11.11 14.28 -7.63
CA LEU A 38 -10.18 15.33 -7.23
C LEU A 38 -8.72 14.90 -7.47
N CYS A 39 -8.38 13.65 -7.20
CA CYS A 39 -7.06 13.11 -7.52
C CYS A 39 -6.77 13.19 -9.03
N ASP A 40 -7.76 12.86 -9.86
CA ASP A 40 -7.65 12.94 -11.32
C ASP A 40 -7.46 14.38 -11.81
N ILE A 41 -8.15 15.34 -11.21
CA ILE A 41 -7.97 16.78 -11.50
C ILE A 41 -6.54 17.21 -11.15
N ILE A 42 -6.03 16.81 -9.97
CA ILE A 42 -4.67 17.14 -9.56
C ILE A 42 -3.66 16.52 -10.52
N ASN A 43 -3.78 15.21 -10.81
CA ASN A 43 -2.91 14.49 -11.75
C ASN A 43 -2.91 15.18 -13.14
N SER A 44 -4.08 15.55 -13.65
CA SER A 44 -4.22 16.28 -14.92
C SER A 44 -3.52 17.64 -14.87
N THR A 45 -3.64 18.37 -13.76
CA THR A 45 -2.99 19.67 -13.57
C THR A 45 -1.46 19.54 -13.53
N LEU A 46 -0.94 18.52 -12.83
CA LEU A 46 0.49 18.22 -12.81
C LEU A 46 1.01 17.83 -14.19
N ALA A 47 0.25 17.04 -14.96
CA ALA A 47 0.58 16.69 -16.32
C ALA A 47 0.65 17.93 -17.23
N LYS A 48 -0.35 18.82 -17.16
CA LYS A 48 -0.36 20.08 -17.90
C LYS A 48 0.87 20.94 -17.56
N TYR A 49 1.20 21.06 -16.28
CA TYR A 49 2.37 21.79 -15.81
C TYR A 49 3.68 21.18 -16.33
N TRP A 50 3.81 19.86 -16.29
CA TRP A 50 4.97 19.13 -16.83
C TRP A 50 5.20 19.44 -18.30
N TRP A 51 4.15 19.40 -19.11
CA TRP A 51 4.22 19.68 -20.53
C TRP A 51 4.30 21.18 -20.85
N GLY A 52 4.20 22.05 -19.86
CA GLY A 52 4.29 23.50 -20.02
C GLY A 52 3.07 24.10 -20.69
N GLN A 53 1.91 23.46 -20.54
CA GLN A 53 0.64 23.97 -21.02
C GLN A 53 0.24 25.20 -20.20
N THR A 54 -0.22 26.24 -20.89
CA THR A 54 -0.78 27.47 -20.30
C THR A 54 -2.26 27.60 -20.66
N LYS A 55 -2.95 28.60 -20.07
CA LYS A 55 -4.35 28.88 -20.43
C LYS A 55 -4.52 29.17 -21.93
N ASN A 56 -3.52 29.79 -22.55
CA ASN A 56 -3.58 30.27 -23.95
C ASN A 56 -2.89 29.33 -24.94
N GLU A 57 -2.07 28.37 -24.47
CA GLU A 57 -1.33 27.44 -25.33
C GLU A 57 -1.55 26.04 -24.91
N LYS A 58 -2.23 25.23 -25.72
CA LYS A 58 -2.30 23.78 -25.57
C LYS A 58 -0.99 23.17 -26.04
N LYS A 59 -0.45 22.22 -25.27
CA LYS A 59 0.77 21.45 -25.61
C LYS A 59 0.41 19.98 -25.80
N ILE A 60 1.14 19.34 -26.71
CA ILE A 60 1.01 17.91 -26.93
C ILE A 60 1.62 17.16 -25.75
N HIS A 61 0.87 16.22 -25.17
CA HIS A 61 1.34 15.31 -24.13
C HIS A 61 1.87 14.04 -24.80
N TRP A 62 3.17 13.98 -25.08
CA TRP A 62 3.80 12.85 -25.78
C TRP A 62 3.71 11.52 -25.02
N ILE A 63 3.65 11.58 -23.69
CA ILE A 63 3.58 10.42 -22.82
C ILE A 63 2.45 10.64 -21.82
N ASN A 64 1.65 9.59 -21.59
CA ASN A 64 0.58 9.64 -20.61
C ASN A 64 1.16 9.81 -19.19
N TRP A 65 0.46 10.58 -18.34
CA TRP A 65 0.84 10.82 -16.94
C TRP A 65 1.07 9.52 -16.17
N LYS A 66 0.23 8.51 -16.36
CA LYS A 66 0.38 7.21 -15.71
C LYS A 66 1.72 6.53 -16.03
N LYS A 67 2.19 6.64 -17.27
CA LYS A 67 3.51 6.14 -17.68
C LYS A 67 4.65 6.95 -17.06
N LEU A 68 4.48 8.26 -16.92
CA LEU A 68 5.45 9.14 -16.24
C LEU A 68 5.55 8.84 -14.73
N CYS A 69 4.51 8.26 -14.13
CA CYS A 69 4.52 7.83 -12.73
C CYS A 69 5.33 6.54 -12.50
N ASN A 70 5.67 5.78 -13.53
CA ASN A 70 6.53 4.61 -13.38
C ASN A 70 7.94 4.99 -12.89
N PRO A 71 8.66 4.07 -12.24
CA PRO A 71 10.06 4.24 -11.89
C PRO A 71 10.94 4.56 -13.12
N LYS A 72 12.09 5.20 -12.89
CA LYS A 72 13.01 5.58 -13.97
C LYS A 72 13.54 4.35 -14.73
N GLU A 73 13.79 3.26 -14.02
CA GLU A 73 14.23 1.98 -14.58
C GLU A 73 13.21 1.38 -15.56
N MET A 74 11.93 1.73 -15.38
CA MET A 74 10.82 1.30 -16.26
C MET A 74 10.43 2.36 -17.30
N GLY A 75 11.30 3.33 -17.55
CA GLY A 75 11.09 4.40 -18.55
C GLY A 75 10.11 5.50 -18.10
N GLY A 76 9.82 5.61 -16.82
CA GLY A 76 9.05 6.71 -16.23
C GLY A 76 9.92 7.84 -15.71
N MET A 77 9.30 8.80 -15.04
CA MET A 77 9.96 9.91 -14.35
C MET A 77 9.92 9.76 -12.82
N GLY A 78 9.24 8.73 -12.31
CA GLY A 78 9.03 8.52 -10.89
C GLY A 78 8.12 9.58 -10.24
N PHE A 79 7.19 10.16 -10.99
CA PHE A 79 6.11 10.96 -10.40
C PHE A 79 5.16 10.06 -9.62
N ARG A 80 4.43 10.62 -8.67
CA ARG A 80 3.47 9.87 -7.87
C ARG A 80 2.07 10.09 -8.42
N ASP A 81 1.33 9.02 -8.64
CA ASP A 81 -0.11 9.11 -8.83
C ASP A 81 -0.76 9.49 -7.50
N ILE A 82 -1.55 10.58 -7.51
CA ILE A 82 -2.11 11.15 -6.27
C ILE A 82 -3.09 10.21 -5.60
N HIS A 83 -3.88 9.46 -6.37
CA HIS A 83 -4.81 8.48 -5.81
C HIS A 83 -4.07 7.32 -5.12
N ALA A 84 -3.07 6.76 -5.80
CA ALA A 84 -2.25 5.68 -5.23
C ALA A 84 -1.45 6.16 -4.00
N LEU A 85 -0.91 7.39 -4.03
CA LEU A 85 -0.22 8.00 -2.90
C LEU A 85 -1.14 8.17 -1.69
N ASN A 86 -2.37 8.67 -1.90
CA ASN A 86 -3.35 8.82 -0.82
C ASN A 86 -3.66 7.47 -0.15
N LEU A 87 -3.93 6.45 -0.94
CA LEU A 87 -4.19 5.11 -0.41
C LEU A 87 -2.99 4.52 0.34
N ALA A 88 -1.77 4.73 -0.15
CA ALA A 88 -0.55 4.28 0.52
C ALA A 88 -0.32 4.99 1.87
N LEU A 89 -0.58 6.30 1.94
CA LEU A 89 -0.48 7.06 3.19
C LEU A 89 -1.52 6.61 4.23
N LEU A 90 -2.76 6.37 3.80
CA LEU A 90 -3.80 5.82 4.67
C LEU A 90 -3.47 4.39 5.12
N ALA A 91 -2.95 3.54 4.23
CA ALA A 91 -2.51 2.20 4.57
C ALA A 91 -1.37 2.22 5.61
N LYS A 92 -0.45 3.20 5.54
CA LYS A 92 0.57 3.41 6.58
C LYS A 92 -0.05 3.74 7.95
N GLN A 93 -1.07 4.61 8.00
CA GLN A 93 -1.76 4.92 9.26
C GLN A 93 -2.52 3.70 9.80
N THR A 94 -3.16 2.96 8.91
CA THR A 94 -3.86 1.71 9.24
C THR A 94 -2.89 0.65 9.76
N TRP A 95 -1.70 0.55 9.18
CA TRP A 95 -0.62 -0.32 9.67
C TRP A 95 -0.20 0.03 11.09
N TRP A 96 -0.05 1.31 11.41
CA TRP A 96 0.25 1.76 12.77
C TRP A 96 -0.88 1.43 13.75
N LEU A 97 -2.13 1.55 13.32
CA LEU A 97 -3.28 1.19 14.13
C LEU A 97 -3.29 -0.32 14.50
N ILE A 98 -2.77 -1.18 13.62
CA ILE A 98 -2.68 -2.62 13.87
C ILE A 98 -1.52 -2.97 14.82
N HIS A 99 -0.37 -2.30 14.68
CA HIS A 99 0.87 -2.71 15.36
C HIS A 99 1.16 -1.94 16.65
N GLN A 100 0.68 -0.71 16.79
CA GLN A 100 0.99 0.15 17.94
C GLN A 100 -0.18 0.20 18.94
N ASN A 101 -0.43 -0.91 19.62
CA ASN A 101 -1.54 -1.08 20.57
C ASN A 101 -1.51 -0.13 21.77
N HIS A 102 -0.37 0.48 22.09
CA HIS A 102 -0.21 1.41 23.22
C HIS A 102 -0.41 2.88 22.83
N SER A 103 -0.52 3.21 21.54
CA SER A 103 -0.69 4.57 21.08
C SER A 103 -2.06 5.14 21.49
N LEU A 104 -2.11 6.46 21.75
CA LEU A 104 -3.38 7.15 22.01
C LEU A 104 -4.34 6.97 20.82
N PHE A 105 -3.81 7.02 19.62
CA PHE A 105 -4.58 6.79 18.38
C PHE A 105 -5.28 5.43 18.41
N PHE A 106 -4.56 4.33 18.70
CA PHE A 106 -5.16 3.01 18.83
C PHE A 106 -6.22 2.98 19.93
N ARG A 107 -5.93 3.47 21.13
CA ARG A 107 -6.84 3.42 22.28
C ARG A 107 -8.17 4.12 22.01
N VAL A 108 -8.13 5.32 21.41
CA VAL A 108 -9.34 6.08 21.06
C VAL A 108 -10.18 5.35 20.01
N TYR A 109 -9.54 4.90 18.92
CA TYR A 109 -10.26 4.20 17.86
C TYR A 109 -10.77 2.82 18.28
N LYS A 110 -10.00 2.09 19.10
CA LYS A 110 -10.41 0.81 19.69
C LYS A 110 -11.67 0.97 20.53
N ALA A 111 -11.69 1.94 21.45
CA ALA A 111 -12.83 2.17 22.32
C ALA A 111 -14.10 2.60 21.55
N GLN A 112 -13.93 3.38 20.49
CA GLN A 112 -15.05 3.97 19.76
C GLN A 112 -15.62 3.07 18.66
N TYR A 113 -14.77 2.33 17.93
CA TYR A 113 -15.19 1.68 16.68
C TYR A 113 -15.08 0.15 16.69
N PHE A 114 -14.19 -0.44 17.51
CA PHE A 114 -13.99 -1.90 17.52
C PHE A 114 -13.62 -2.44 18.92
N PRO A 115 -14.43 -2.17 19.97
CA PRO A 115 -14.08 -2.53 21.34
C PRO A 115 -13.84 -4.03 21.53
N ASN A 116 -14.61 -4.88 20.87
CA ASN A 116 -14.66 -6.33 21.11
C ASN A 116 -14.02 -7.17 19.99
N CYS A 117 -13.51 -6.55 18.91
CA CYS A 117 -12.92 -7.27 17.78
C CYS A 117 -11.55 -6.70 17.41
N SER A 118 -10.86 -7.30 16.43
CA SER A 118 -9.66 -6.73 15.84
C SER A 118 -10.00 -5.64 14.81
N PHE A 119 -9.04 -4.76 14.50
CA PHE A 119 -9.23 -3.79 13.42
C PHE A 119 -9.55 -4.45 12.07
N MET A 120 -8.97 -5.63 11.82
CA MET A 120 -9.17 -6.36 10.55
C MET A 120 -10.60 -6.89 10.39
N GLU A 121 -11.31 -7.10 11.49
CA GLU A 121 -12.71 -7.56 11.54
C GLU A 121 -13.70 -6.42 11.74
N ALA A 122 -13.22 -5.24 12.10
CA ALA A 122 -14.05 -4.09 12.41
C ALA A 122 -14.97 -3.70 11.26
N GLU A 123 -16.20 -3.36 11.60
CA GLU A 123 -17.22 -2.87 10.67
C GLU A 123 -17.31 -1.34 10.68
N LEU A 124 -18.03 -0.80 9.70
CA LEU A 124 -18.17 0.64 9.55
C LEU A 124 -18.94 1.26 10.74
N GLY A 125 -19.92 0.53 11.29
CA GLY A 125 -20.79 1.03 12.35
C GLY A 125 -21.83 2.05 11.90
N ASN A 126 -22.67 2.52 12.84
CA ASN A 126 -23.81 3.39 12.52
C ASN A 126 -23.46 4.87 12.36
N ASN A 127 -22.42 5.35 13.03
CA ASN A 127 -22.01 6.77 12.98
C ASN A 127 -20.48 6.91 12.76
N PRO A 128 -19.97 6.48 11.61
CA PRO A 128 -18.54 6.50 11.35
C PRO A 128 -18.05 7.91 10.99
N SER A 129 -16.95 8.35 11.63
CA SER A 129 -16.26 9.56 11.21
C SER A 129 -15.67 9.40 9.82
N TYR A 130 -15.40 10.53 9.15
CA TYR A 130 -14.78 10.50 7.82
C TYR A 130 -13.38 9.87 7.84
N VAL A 131 -12.64 10.08 8.93
CA VAL A 131 -11.32 9.44 9.14
C VAL A 131 -11.48 7.93 9.28
N TRP A 132 -12.45 7.45 10.06
CA TRP A 132 -12.71 6.02 10.21
C TRP A 132 -13.04 5.35 8.87
N ARG A 133 -13.90 5.97 8.08
CA ARG A 133 -14.20 5.51 6.70
C ARG A 133 -12.94 5.43 5.84
N SER A 134 -12.04 6.40 5.99
CA SER A 134 -10.79 6.47 5.23
C SER A 134 -9.82 5.34 5.61
N LEU A 135 -9.69 5.05 6.91
CA LEU A 135 -8.87 3.95 7.43
C LEU A 135 -9.41 2.58 6.99
N LEU A 136 -10.72 2.37 7.07
CA LEU A 136 -11.34 1.12 6.62
C LEU A 136 -11.16 0.91 5.11
N ALA A 137 -11.25 1.97 4.31
CA ALA A 137 -11.00 1.87 2.87
C ALA A 137 -9.54 1.50 2.53
N ALA A 138 -8.58 1.81 3.40
CA ALA A 138 -7.19 1.40 3.24
C ALA A 138 -6.91 0.00 3.77
N ARG A 139 -7.77 -0.56 4.63
CA ARG A 139 -7.65 -1.92 5.17
C ARG A 139 -7.58 -2.98 4.09
N ASP A 140 -8.36 -2.83 3.04
CA ASP A 140 -8.43 -3.82 1.96
C ASP A 140 -7.08 -3.93 1.23
N ILE A 141 -6.37 -2.83 1.08
CA ILE A 141 -5.00 -2.82 0.52
C ILE A 141 -4.05 -3.62 1.44
N LEU A 142 -4.17 -3.46 2.76
CA LEU A 142 -3.35 -4.24 3.69
C LEU A 142 -3.71 -5.73 3.64
N LYS A 143 -5.00 -6.08 3.54
CA LYS A 143 -5.42 -7.48 3.38
C LYS A 143 -4.82 -8.11 2.11
N GLU A 144 -4.73 -7.36 1.03
CA GLU A 144 -4.19 -7.84 -0.23
C GLU A 144 -2.66 -7.85 -0.27
N ARG A 145 -2.00 -6.91 0.40
CA ARG A 145 -0.55 -6.66 0.23
C ARG A 145 0.29 -7.01 1.43
N ALA A 146 -0.29 -7.01 2.64
CA ALA A 146 0.47 -7.38 3.82
C ALA A 146 0.87 -8.85 3.76
N GLN A 147 2.12 -9.12 4.11
CA GLN A 147 2.70 -10.44 4.15
C GLN A 147 3.32 -10.66 5.55
N TRP A 148 3.08 -11.84 6.12
CA TRP A 148 3.70 -12.23 7.36
C TRP A 148 5.17 -12.50 7.14
N LYS A 149 6.02 -11.88 7.95
CA LYS A 149 7.43 -12.28 8.05
C LYS A 149 7.53 -13.46 8.99
N VAL A 150 8.07 -14.57 8.51
CA VAL A 150 8.26 -15.76 9.31
C VAL A 150 9.39 -15.52 10.32
N GLY A 151 9.07 -15.70 11.60
CA GLY A 151 10.03 -15.80 12.69
C GLY A 151 10.11 -17.25 13.16
N ASP A 152 9.54 -17.56 14.32
CA ASP A 152 9.42 -18.94 14.86
C ASP A 152 8.29 -19.76 14.23
N GLY A 153 7.45 -19.15 13.41
CA GLY A 153 6.33 -19.78 12.72
C GLY A 153 5.16 -20.24 13.60
N GLN A 154 5.18 -19.98 14.92
CA GLN A 154 4.17 -20.48 15.86
C GLN A 154 2.78 -19.86 15.65
N SER A 155 2.70 -18.62 15.18
CA SER A 155 1.46 -17.87 15.00
C SER A 155 0.94 -17.88 13.57
N ILE A 156 1.65 -18.48 12.62
CA ILE A 156 1.36 -18.43 11.20
C ILE A 156 0.76 -19.75 10.72
N ARG A 157 -0.50 -19.70 10.28
CA ARG A 157 -1.14 -20.86 9.61
C ARG A 157 -0.77 -20.84 8.13
N VAL A 158 -0.29 -21.98 7.63
CA VAL A 158 0.19 -22.11 6.25
C VAL A 158 -0.87 -21.78 5.21
N SER A 159 -2.13 -22.21 5.42
CA SER A 159 -3.21 -22.01 4.46
C SER A 159 -3.97 -20.70 4.61
N ALA A 160 -4.01 -20.11 5.82
CA ALA A 160 -4.86 -18.98 6.16
C ALA A 160 -4.12 -17.63 6.08
N HIS A 161 -2.85 -17.61 6.47
CA HIS A 161 -2.06 -16.38 6.47
C HIS A 161 -1.24 -16.25 5.19
N ARG A 162 -1.10 -15.02 4.72
CA ARG A 162 -0.24 -14.70 3.58
C ARG A 162 1.20 -14.54 4.06
N TRP A 163 2.00 -15.56 3.98
CA TRP A 163 3.42 -15.58 4.33
C TRP A 163 4.34 -15.77 3.11
N LEU A 164 3.74 -16.16 1.97
CA LEU A 164 4.39 -16.18 0.66
C LEU A 164 3.78 -15.11 -0.27
N SER A 165 4.42 -14.82 -1.37
CA SER A 165 3.93 -13.86 -2.37
C SER A 165 2.64 -14.33 -3.04
N HIS A 166 2.46 -15.65 -3.17
CA HIS A 166 1.24 -16.31 -3.66
C HIS A 166 0.69 -17.30 -2.63
N LYS A 167 -0.53 -17.78 -2.85
CA LYS A 167 -1.11 -18.82 -2.00
C LYS A 167 -0.35 -20.11 -2.18
N PRO A 168 0.02 -20.82 -1.07
CA PRO A 168 0.70 -22.10 -1.16
C PRO A 168 -0.12 -23.13 -1.95
N ILE A 169 0.53 -23.83 -2.87
CA ILE A 169 -0.06 -24.93 -3.65
C ILE A 169 0.37 -26.24 -3.00
N PHE A 170 -0.60 -26.98 -2.46
CA PHE A 170 -0.36 -28.24 -1.79
C PHE A 170 -0.33 -29.43 -2.76
N LEU A 171 0.46 -30.46 -2.43
CA LEU A 171 0.44 -31.78 -3.05
C LEU A 171 -0.52 -32.65 -2.24
N GLY A 172 -1.77 -32.83 -2.68
CA GLY A 172 -2.78 -33.62 -1.98
C GLY A 172 -3.74 -32.81 -1.13
N GLU A 173 -4.36 -33.41 -0.10
CA GLU A 173 -5.35 -32.75 0.74
C GLU A 173 -4.77 -31.60 1.56
N GLN A 174 -5.46 -30.47 1.53
CA GLN A 174 -5.06 -29.28 2.25
C GLN A 174 -5.25 -29.47 3.76
N ARG A 175 -4.16 -29.54 4.52
CA ARG A 175 -4.20 -29.61 5.98
C ARG A 175 -4.49 -28.23 6.55
N HIS A 176 -5.73 -27.95 6.90
CA HIS A 176 -6.18 -26.64 7.40
C HIS A 176 -5.47 -26.16 8.68
N ASN A 177 -4.93 -27.06 9.49
CA ASN A 177 -4.29 -26.74 10.77
C ASN A 177 -2.76 -26.74 10.73
N LEU A 178 -2.14 -26.87 9.56
CA LEU A 178 -0.69 -26.85 9.44
C LEU A 178 -0.14 -25.45 9.78
N MET A 179 0.79 -25.40 10.73
CA MET A 179 1.48 -24.17 11.12
C MET A 179 2.83 -24.06 10.42
N VAL A 180 3.32 -22.86 10.21
CA VAL A 180 4.65 -22.66 9.59
C VAL A 180 5.76 -23.24 10.45
N LYS A 181 5.63 -23.23 11.79
CA LYS A 181 6.58 -23.90 12.70
C LYS A 181 6.78 -25.40 12.41
N ASP A 182 5.74 -26.08 11.90
CA ASP A 182 5.80 -27.52 11.63
C ASP A 182 6.70 -27.83 10.40
N LEU A 183 6.97 -26.80 9.59
CA LEU A 183 7.86 -26.83 8.41
C LEU A 183 9.30 -26.43 8.75
N ILE A 184 9.57 -26.03 10.00
CA ILE A 184 10.90 -25.62 10.45
C ILE A 184 11.45 -26.74 11.34
N ASP A 185 12.72 -27.10 11.13
CA ASP A 185 13.44 -28.03 11.99
C ASP A 185 13.75 -27.33 13.33
N VAL A 186 13.31 -27.95 14.42
CA VAL A 186 13.44 -27.43 15.80
C VAL A 186 14.90 -27.32 16.26
N HIS A 187 15.81 -28.15 15.72
CA HIS A 187 17.22 -28.20 16.14
C HIS A 187 18.09 -27.18 15.35
N THR A 188 17.81 -27.05 14.06
CA THR A 188 18.62 -26.19 13.17
C THR A 188 18.01 -24.81 12.93
N PHE A 189 16.74 -24.61 13.28
CA PHE A 189 15.93 -23.41 12.95
C PHE A 189 15.92 -23.07 11.45
N GLN A 190 16.12 -24.09 10.60
CA GLN A 190 16.07 -23.98 9.16
C GLN A 190 14.83 -24.68 8.60
N TRP A 191 14.51 -24.36 7.37
CA TRP A 191 13.41 -25.01 6.66
C TRP A 191 13.68 -26.52 6.50
N ASP A 192 12.73 -27.35 6.92
CA ASP A 192 12.76 -28.81 6.74
C ASP A 192 12.41 -29.13 5.27
N ARG A 193 13.45 -29.42 4.48
CA ARG A 193 13.31 -29.65 3.04
C ARG A 193 12.45 -30.89 2.71
N GLU A 194 12.48 -31.92 3.53
CA GLU A 194 11.69 -33.14 3.31
C GLU A 194 10.21 -32.83 3.49
N LYS A 195 9.82 -32.18 4.59
CA LYS A 195 8.44 -31.75 4.82
C LYS A 195 7.93 -30.77 3.77
N ILE A 196 8.77 -29.81 3.35
CA ILE A 196 8.41 -28.88 2.29
C ILE A 196 8.18 -29.62 0.98
N HIS A 197 9.01 -30.62 0.68
CA HIS A 197 8.87 -31.44 -0.52
C HIS A 197 7.59 -32.26 -0.52
N ASP A 198 7.19 -32.80 0.63
CA ASP A 198 6.01 -33.65 0.79
C ASP A 198 4.70 -32.86 0.73
N HIS A 199 4.74 -31.61 1.20
CA HIS A 199 3.51 -30.83 1.32
C HIS A 199 3.23 -29.90 0.14
N PHE A 200 4.26 -29.39 -0.57
CA PHE A 200 4.07 -28.31 -1.54
C PHE A 200 4.49 -28.64 -2.97
N ALA A 201 3.77 -28.07 -3.93
CA ALA A 201 4.13 -28.12 -5.33
C ALA A 201 5.42 -27.33 -5.62
N HIS A 202 6.07 -27.63 -6.74
CA HIS A 202 7.38 -27.09 -7.13
C HIS A 202 7.48 -25.55 -7.02
N TRP A 203 6.47 -24.81 -7.50
CA TRP A 203 6.46 -23.35 -7.44
C TRP A 203 6.50 -22.79 -6.00
N THR A 204 5.78 -23.41 -5.07
CA THR A 204 5.78 -23.00 -3.66
C THR A 204 7.13 -23.29 -2.99
N ARG A 205 7.77 -24.43 -3.34
CA ARG A 205 9.09 -24.80 -2.81
C ARG A 205 10.20 -23.83 -3.22
N MET A 206 10.09 -23.23 -4.40
CA MET A 206 11.08 -22.27 -4.91
C MET A 206 11.01 -20.92 -4.19
N GLU A 207 9.91 -20.63 -3.51
CA GLU A 207 9.71 -19.37 -2.78
C GLU A 207 10.06 -19.50 -1.29
N ILE A 208 10.00 -20.70 -0.72
CA ILE A 208 10.38 -21.01 0.66
C ILE A 208 11.89 -21.17 0.80
#